data_2deabd39a9dece4519884db2874a6907
#
_entry.id   2deabd39a9dece4519884db2874a6907
#
_cell.length_a   1.000
_cell.length_b   1.000
_cell.length_c   1.000
_cell.angle_alpha   90.00
_cell.angle_beta   90.00
_cell.angle_gamma   90.00
#
_symmetry.space_group_name_H-M   'P 1'
#
loop_
_entity.id
_entity.type
_entity.pdbx_description
1 polymer ?
#
loop_
_entity_poly.entity_id
_entity_poly.type
_entity_poly.pdbx_seq_one_letter_code
_entity_poly.pdbx_strand_id
1 'polypeptide(L)'
;MKRLTAVLLAGIMVLGCAGTAFGAETKVTVGGKQIQFTDAKPFVDENGRTMVPLRPVADAMGIDVEWDRRTKTAVFSDTYDPGIEGFGYDINGKQVYGRIVYMSLSFKVDEPKVEMFANVKKDNGEMTMIVDQFQMDTTAVVKDGRTYAPVRYMVQSFGYDVGWDKETKTVTVENYRMQ
;
A
#
# COMPACT_ATOMS: atom_id res chain seq x y z
N MET A 1 37.15 -57.90 -49.25
CA MET A 1 36.29 -57.99 -48.09
C MET A 1 36.45 -56.71 -47.31
N LYS A 2 35.53 -55.77 -47.53
CA LYS A 2 35.54 -54.43 -46.85
C LYS A 2 34.40 -54.43 -45.85
N ARG A 3 34.71 -54.32 -44.57
CA ARG A 3 33.77 -54.22 -43.46
C ARG A 3 33.34 -52.77 -43.30
N LEU A 4 32.05 -52.47 -43.55
CA LEU A 4 31.44 -51.17 -43.22
C LEU A 4 31.11 -51.18 -41.70
N THR A 5 31.71 -50.25 -40.98
CA THR A 5 31.36 -49.98 -39.58
C THR A 5 30.33 -48.87 -39.59
N ALA A 6 29.10 -49.17 -39.20
CA ALA A 6 28.04 -48.18 -39.02
C ALA A 6 28.21 -47.49 -37.67
N VAL A 7 28.45 -46.18 -37.66
CA VAL A 7 28.47 -45.34 -36.50
C VAL A 7 27.06 -44.84 -36.22
N LEU A 8 26.45 -45.33 -35.14
CA LEU A 8 25.18 -44.83 -34.59
C LEU A 8 25.44 -43.50 -33.85
N LEU A 9 25.03 -42.38 -34.43
CA LEU A 9 24.94 -41.11 -33.72
C LEU A 9 23.66 -41.14 -32.87
N ALA A 10 23.81 -41.34 -31.56
CA ALA A 10 22.74 -41.12 -30.60
C ALA A 10 22.57 -39.60 -30.38
N GLY A 11 21.53 -39.02 -30.98
CA GLY A 11 21.13 -37.64 -30.74
C GLY A 11 20.52 -37.48 -29.34
N ILE A 12 21.28 -36.84 -28.44
CA ILE A 12 20.74 -36.42 -27.14
C ILE A 12 19.84 -35.21 -27.41
N MET A 13 18.52 -35.44 -27.41
CA MET A 13 17.54 -34.38 -27.29
C MET A 13 17.62 -33.81 -25.87
N VAL A 14 18.31 -32.67 -25.72
CA VAL A 14 18.17 -31.84 -24.52
C VAL A 14 16.78 -31.19 -24.59
N LEU A 15 15.81 -31.78 -23.89
CA LEU A 15 14.56 -31.08 -23.58
C LEU A 15 14.94 -29.94 -22.65
N GLY A 16 15.11 -28.74 -23.24
CA GLY A 16 15.16 -27.50 -22.49
C GLY A 16 13.83 -27.31 -21.76
N CYS A 17 13.77 -27.65 -20.48
CA CYS A 17 12.73 -27.10 -19.60
C CYS A 17 12.87 -25.58 -19.64
N ALA A 18 12.12 -24.92 -20.53
CA ALA A 18 11.79 -23.54 -20.38
C ALA A 18 10.97 -23.43 -19.08
N GLY A 19 11.66 -23.33 -17.96
CA GLY A 19 11.05 -22.96 -16.70
C GLY A 19 10.39 -21.61 -16.93
N THR A 20 9.07 -21.59 -17.06
CA THR A 20 8.30 -20.38 -16.88
C THR A 20 8.67 -19.86 -15.51
N ALA A 21 9.50 -18.82 -15.48
CA ALA A 21 9.72 -18.05 -14.27
C ALA A 21 8.34 -17.43 -13.91
N PHE A 22 7.54 -18.19 -13.16
CA PHE A 22 6.41 -17.64 -12.43
C PHE A 22 7.02 -16.55 -11.55
N GLY A 23 6.86 -15.30 -11.97
CA GLY A 23 7.32 -14.18 -11.17
C GLY A 23 6.73 -14.33 -9.78
N ALA A 24 7.59 -14.47 -8.75
CA ALA A 24 7.12 -14.67 -7.38
C ALA A 24 6.10 -13.56 -7.06
N GLU A 25 4.94 -13.98 -6.59
CA GLU A 25 3.83 -13.09 -6.22
C GLU A 25 4.27 -12.09 -5.14
N THR A 26 3.90 -10.83 -5.29
CA THR A 26 4.17 -9.81 -4.28
C THR A 26 3.37 -10.12 -3.02
N LYS A 27 4.07 -10.24 -1.90
CA LYS A 27 3.48 -10.44 -0.58
C LYS A 27 3.39 -9.11 0.16
N VAL A 28 2.47 -9.01 1.11
CA VAL A 28 2.37 -7.88 2.03
C VAL A 28 2.22 -8.43 3.43
N THR A 29 2.99 -7.89 4.37
CA THR A 29 2.88 -8.19 5.80
C THR A 29 2.53 -6.93 6.57
N VAL A 30 1.69 -7.05 7.60
CA VAL A 30 1.37 -5.99 8.56
C VAL A 30 1.65 -6.53 9.95
N GLY A 31 2.53 -5.87 10.71
CA GLY A 31 2.94 -6.34 12.03
C GLY A 31 3.46 -7.78 12.00
N GLY A 32 4.27 -8.14 11.00
CA GLY A 32 4.81 -9.47 10.77
C GLY A 32 3.81 -10.53 10.26
N LYS A 33 2.52 -10.20 10.15
CA LYS A 33 1.48 -11.14 9.67
C LYS A 33 1.22 -10.94 8.17
N GLN A 34 1.31 -12.01 7.38
CA GLN A 34 1.04 -11.95 5.95
C GLN A 34 -0.45 -11.76 5.67
N ILE A 35 -0.77 -10.75 4.83
CA ILE A 35 -2.13 -10.54 4.32
C ILE A 35 -2.43 -11.61 3.26
N GLN A 36 -3.62 -12.21 3.35
CA GLN A 36 -4.13 -13.11 2.34
C GLN A 36 -5.01 -12.32 1.36
N PHE A 37 -4.59 -12.25 0.10
CA PHE A 37 -5.35 -11.63 -0.98
C PHE A 37 -6.14 -12.71 -1.72
N THR A 38 -7.43 -12.86 -1.43
CA THR A 38 -8.26 -13.94 -1.96
C THR A 38 -8.77 -13.66 -3.38
N ASP A 39 -9.15 -12.42 -3.66
CA ASP A 39 -9.85 -12.01 -4.89
C ASP A 39 -9.15 -10.86 -5.65
N ALA A 40 -8.17 -10.22 -5.05
CA ALA A 40 -7.48 -9.07 -5.61
C ALA A 40 -6.03 -9.07 -5.14
N LYS A 41 -5.08 -9.23 -6.06
CA LYS A 41 -3.66 -9.41 -5.74
C LYS A 41 -2.87 -8.12 -5.99
N PRO A 42 -1.82 -7.83 -5.19
CA PRO A 42 -0.87 -6.78 -5.50
C PRO A 42 -0.25 -6.96 -6.89
N PHE A 43 0.06 -5.85 -7.54
CA PHE A 43 0.79 -5.83 -8.82
C PHE A 43 1.78 -4.66 -8.86
N VAL A 44 2.71 -4.71 -9.79
CA VAL A 44 3.61 -3.58 -10.05
C VAL A 44 3.08 -2.84 -11.28
N ASP A 45 2.90 -1.52 -11.15
CA ASP A 45 2.45 -0.67 -12.27
C ASP A 45 3.59 -0.37 -13.26
N GLU A 46 3.29 0.35 -14.33
CA GLU A 46 4.26 0.75 -15.35
C GLU A 46 5.37 1.69 -14.83
N ASN A 47 5.12 2.36 -13.71
CA ASN A 47 6.09 3.22 -13.03
C ASN A 47 6.94 2.47 -12.00
N GLY A 48 6.79 1.13 -11.90
CA GLY A 48 7.51 0.30 -10.94
C GLY A 48 6.99 0.44 -9.51
N ARG A 49 5.75 0.89 -9.30
CA ARG A 49 5.12 1.03 -7.98
C ARG A 49 4.34 -0.22 -7.61
N THR A 50 4.53 -0.69 -6.38
CA THR A 50 3.72 -1.80 -5.86
C THR A 50 2.34 -1.29 -5.47
N MET A 51 1.38 -1.61 -6.32
CA MET A 51 -0.04 -1.30 -6.14
C MET A 51 -0.68 -2.42 -5.33
N VAL A 52 -1.35 -2.07 -4.26
CA VAL A 52 -2.05 -3.04 -3.40
C VAL A 52 -3.55 -2.73 -3.35
N PRO A 53 -4.40 -3.75 -3.22
CA PRO A 53 -5.80 -3.51 -2.90
C PRO A 53 -5.86 -2.90 -1.50
N LEU A 54 -6.39 -1.68 -1.39
CA LEU A 54 -6.24 -0.86 -0.19
C LEU A 54 -7.00 -1.42 1.02
N ARG A 55 -8.21 -1.96 0.82
CA ARG A 55 -9.05 -2.46 1.91
C ARG A 55 -8.40 -3.56 2.75
N PRO A 56 -7.83 -4.66 2.20
CA PRO A 56 -7.19 -5.69 3.01
C PRO A 56 -6.03 -5.17 3.87
N VAL A 57 -5.32 -4.15 3.40
CA VAL A 57 -4.23 -3.53 4.17
C VAL A 57 -4.79 -2.67 5.31
N ALA A 58 -5.80 -1.85 5.04
CA ALA A 58 -6.49 -1.05 6.05
C ALA A 58 -7.09 -1.93 7.14
N ASP A 59 -7.81 -3.00 6.76
CA ASP A 59 -8.39 -3.96 7.70
C ASP A 59 -7.31 -4.60 8.60
N ALA A 60 -6.15 -4.97 8.03
CA ALA A 60 -5.04 -5.53 8.80
C ALA A 60 -4.36 -4.51 9.75
N MET A 61 -4.47 -3.22 9.45
CA MET A 61 -4.01 -2.12 10.31
C MET A 61 -5.06 -1.68 11.34
N GLY A 62 -6.30 -2.16 11.23
CA GLY A 62 -7.43 -1.71 12.07
C GLY A 62 -7.97 -0.34 11.67
N ILE A 63 -7.75 0.09 10.43
CA ILE A 63 -8.19 1.37 9.88
C ILE A 63 -9.51 1.18 9.14
N ASP A 64 -10.48 2.04 9.42
CA ASP A 64 -11.76 2.04 8.72
C ASP A 64 -11.59 2.50 7.26
N VAL A 65 -12.37 1.91 6.35
CA VAL A 65 -12.37 2.28 4.94
C VAL A 65 -13.77 2.39 4.37
N GLU A 66 -14.08 3.54 3.80
CA GLU A 66 -15.32 3.83 3.11
C GLU A 66 -15.09 4.12 1.63
N TRP A 67 -16.08 3.84 0.81
CA TRP A 67 -16.07 4.11 -0.62
C TRP A 67 -17.21 5.04 -1.02
N ASP A 68 -16.90 6.27 -1.43
CA ASP A 68 -17.87 7.17 -2.03
C ASP A 68 -17.98 6.92 -3.55
N ARG A 69 -19.09 6.31 -3.94
CA ARG A 69 -19.36 6.00 -5.36
C ARG A 69 -19.55 7.23 -6.24
N ARG A 70 -20.06 8.33 -5.67
CA ARG A 70 -20.37 9.55 -6.39
C ARG A 70 -19.11 10.29 -6.79
N THR A 71 -18.14 10.37 -5.89
CA THR A 71 -16.86 11.05 -6.11
C THR A 71 -15.75 10.11 -6.57
N LYS A 72 -15.99 8.78 -6.55
CA LYS A 72 -14.99 7.73 -6.77
C LYS A 72 -13.79 7.87 -5.81
N THR A 73 -14.07 8.08 -4.54
CA THR A 73 -13.06 8.33 -3.51
C THR A 73 -13.07 7.22 -2.47
N ALA A 74 -11.89 6.66 -2.16
CA ALA A 74 -11.68 5.82 -0.99
C ALA A 74 -11.24 6.72 0.17
N VAL A 75 -11.97 6.67 1.29
CA VAL A 75 -11.66 7.40 2.52
C VAL A 75 -11.23 6.39 3.58
N PHE A 76 -10.05 6.61 4.13
CA PHE A 76 -9.47 5.84 5.24
C PHE A 76 -9.51 6.69 6.48
N SER A 77 -9.90 6.15 7.62
CA SER A 77 -9.95 6.91 8.87
C SER A 77 -9.62 6.06 10.09
N ASP A 78 -9.05 6.75 11.08
CA ASP A 78 -8.71 6.17 12.38
C ASP A 78 -9.00 7.17 13.50
N THR A 79 -9.32 6.63 14.68
CA THR A 79 -9.58 7.38 15.90
C THR A 79 -8.57 7.00 16.96
N TYR A 80 -8.06 7.98 17.68
CA TYR A 80 -7.03 7.80 18.69
C TYR A 80 -7.54 8.23 20.05
N ASP A 81 -7.49 7.34 21.04
CA ASP A 81 -7.78 7.62 22.44
C ASP A 81 -6.60 7.15 23.31
N PRO A 82 -5.96 8.05 24.06
CA PRO A 82 -6.26 9.49 24.33
C PRO A 82 -5.79 10.47 23.23
N GLY A 83 -5.46 10.04 22.05
CA GLY A 83 -4.89 10.84 20.99
C GLY A 83 -3.36 10.71 20.91
N ILE A 84 -2.82 11.09 19.75
CA ILE A 84 -1.39 11.07 19.44
C ILE A 84 -0.89 12.50 19.25
N GLU A 85 0.32 12.80 19.76
CA GLU A 85 0.93 14.09 19.54
C GLU A 85 1.11 14.38 18.07
N GLY A 86 0.73 15.58 17.63
CA GLY A 86 0.84 16.00 16.25
C GLY A 86 0.82 17.49 16.06
N PHE A 87 1.23 17.90 14.87
CA PHE A 87 1.19 19.28 14.42
C PHE A 87 0.87 19.35 12.93
N GLY A 88 0.41 20.50 12.50
CA GLY A 88 0.10 20.80 11.09
C GLY A 88 -0.40 22.22 10.95
N TYR A 89 -1.16 22.47 9.91
CA TYR A 89 -1.70 23.78 9.62
C TYR A 89 -3.23 23.70 9.49
N ASP A 90 -3.93 24.68 10.04
CA ASP A 90 -5.38 24.82 9.83
C ASP A 90 -5.68 25.37 8.42
N ILE A 91 -6.97 25.45 8.09
CA ILE A 91 -7.42 25.93 6.78
C ILE A 91 -6.98 27.38 6.46
N ASN A 92 -6.58 28.16 7.47
CA ASN A 92 -6.07 29.53 7.32
C ASN A 92 -4.53 29.57 7.26
N GLY A 93 -3.86 28.41 7.25
CA GLY A 93 -2.40 28.28 7.27
C GLY A 93 -1.76 28.60 8.63
N LYS A 94 -2.54 28.62 9.72
CA LYS A 94 -2.03 28.81 11.07
C LYS A 94 -1.54 27.46 11.61
N GLN A 95 -0.36 27.46 12.21
CA GLN A 95 0.19 26.26 12.82
C GLN A 95 -0.62 25.82 14.04
N VAL A 96 -0.88 24.53 14.11
CA VAL A 96 -1.68 23.86 15.14
C VAL A 96 -0.82 22.76 15.77
N TYR A 97 -0.81 22.72 17.10
CA TYR A 97 -0.21 21.65 17.89
C TYR A 97 -1.27 21.07 18.82
N GLY A 98 -1.16 19.81 19.12
CA GLY A 98 -2.02 19.12 20.08
C GLY A 98 -2.10 17.63 19.81
N ARG A 99 -3.13 17.00 20.34
CA ARG A 99 -3.38 15.56 20.15
C ARG A 99 -4.35 15.33 19.00
N ILE A 100 -3.89 14.64 17.99
CA ILE A 100 -4.75 14.13 16.91
C ILE A 100 -5.63 13.04 17.52
N VAL A 101 -6.94 13.23 17.50
CA VAL A 101 -7.94 12.29 18.01
C VAL A 101 -8.71 11.58 16.90
N TYR A 102 -8.63 12.11 15.69
CA TYR A 102 -9.19 11.52 14.47
C TYR A 102 -8.35 11.96 13.29
N MET A 103 -8.15 11.07 12.34
CA MET A 103 -7.49 11.39 11.07
C MET A 103 -8.16 10.64 9.93
N SER A 104 -8.24 11.28 8.77
CA SER A 104 -8.68 10.64 7.53
C SER A 104 -7.81 11.01 6.35
N LEU A 105 -7.73 10.09 5.38
CA LEU A 105 -7.07 10.24 4.08
C LEU A 105 -8.05 9.92 2.98
N SER A 106 -8.06 10.73 1.95
CA SER A 106 -8.93 10.57 0.77
C SER A 106 -8.10 10.34 -0.48
N PHE A 107 -8.33 9.19 -1.13
CA PHE A 107 -7.71 8.80 -2.40
C PHE A 107 -8.79 8.82 -3.48
N LYS A 108 -8.75 9.78 -4.37
CA LYS A 108 -9.66 9.83 -5.50
C LYS A 108 -9.06 9.08 -6.69
N VAL A 109 -9.87 8.26 -7.34
CA VAL A 109 -9.44 7.48 -8.50
C VAL A 109 -9.04 8.40 -9.64
N ASP A 110 -7.97 8.02 -10.34
CA ASP A 110 -7.36 8.75 -11.46
C ASP A 110 -6.76 10.13 -11.08
N GLU A 111 -6.69 10.44 -9.76
CA GLU A 111 -6.03 11.64 -9.28
C GLU A 111 -4.82 11.29 -8.41
N PRO A 112 -3.67 11.96 -8.60
CA PRO A 112 -2.48 11.72 -7.77
C PRO A 112 -2.56 12.43 -6.41
N LYS A 113 -3.49 13.38 -6.24
CA LYS A 113 -3.64 14.13 -5.00
C LYS A 113 -4.29 13.28 -3.91
N VAL A 114 -3.69 13.30 -2.73
CA VAL A 114 -4.25 12.75 -1.50
C VAL A 114 -4.56 13.92 -0.57
N GLU A 115 -5.77 13.93 -0.02
CA GLU A 115 -6.19 14.91 0.96
C GLU A 115 -6.18 14.28 2.35
N MET A 116 -5.60 15.00 3.32
CA MET A 116 -5.56 14.61 4.72
C MET A 116 -6.36 15.59 5.57
N PHE A 117 -7.12 15.05 6.49
CA PHE A 117 -7.87 15.80 7.48
C PHE A 117 -7.64 15.20 8.86
N ALA A 118 -7.44 16.04 9.88
CA ALA A 118 -7.33 15.57 11.26
C ALA A 118 -8.03 16.50 12.24
N ASN A 119 -8.73 15.94 13.21
CA ASN A 119 -9.22 16.65 14.40
C ASN A 119 -8.15 16.64 15.47
N VAL A 120 -7.85 17.80 16.01
CA VAL A 120 -6.80 18.02 17.02
C VAL A 120 -7.42 18.62 18.28
N LYS A 121 -7.15 17.98 19.41
CA LYS A 121 -7.45 18.52 20.74
C LYS A 121 -6.22 19.23 21.28
N LYS A 122 -6.34 20.55 21.49
CA LYS A 122 -5.29 21.37 22.10
C LYS A 122 -5.19 21.13 23.62
N ASP A 123 -4.10 21.56 24.24
CA ASP A 123 -3.91 21.42 25.69
C ASP A 123 -4.95 22.14 26.53
N ASN A 124 -5.52 23.25 26.00
CA ASN A 124 -6.61 23.97 26.62
C ASN A 124 -7.99 23.31 26.46
N GLY A 125 -8.05 22.12 25.81
CA GLY A 125 -9.27 21.36 25.54
C GLY A 125 -10.05 21.81 24.28
N GLU A 126 -9.61 22.88 23.62
CA GLU A 126 -10.22 23.35 22.36
C GLU A 126 -9.98 22.35 21.23
N MET A 127 -11.01 22.11 20.42
CA MET A 127 -10.90 21.30 19.20
C MET A 127 -10.61 22.19 17.99
N THR A 128 -9.70 21.77 17.15
CA THR A 128 -9.35 22.41 15.88
C THR A 128 -9.09 21.36 14.82
N MET A 129 -8.80 21.79 13.59
CA MET A 129 -8.57 20.91 12.46
C MET A 129 -7.21 21.17 11.84
N ILE A 130 -6.56 20.11 11.37
CA ILE A 130 -5.46 20.16 10.42
C ILE A 130 -6.00 19.72 9.07
N VAL A 131 -5.62 20.43 8.02
CA VAL A 131 -5.86 20.06 6.63
C VAL A 131 -4.54 20.08 5.89
N ASP A 132 -4.27 19.03 5.14
CA ASP A 132 -3.05 18.91 4.34
C ASP A 132 -3.33 18.16 3.05
N GLN A 133 -2.43 18.27 2.09
CA GLN A 133 -2.51 17.52 0.84
C GLN A 133 -1.11 17.23 0.32
N PHE A 134 -0.96 16.09 -0.30
CA PHE A 134 0.29 15.73 -0.97
C PHE A 134 0.02 15.02 -2.31
N GLN A 135 1.06 14.89 -3.12
CA GLN A 135 0.97 14.23 -4.42
C GLN A 135 1.63 12.85 -4.36
N MET A 136 0.93 11.85 -4.85
CA MET A 136 1.53 10.57 -5.20
C MET A 136 2.28 10.69 -6.53
N ASP A 137 3.24 9.82 -6.76
CA ASP A 137 3.97 9.70 -8.03
C ASP A 137 3.25 8.78 -9.05
N THR A 138 2.04 8.37 -8.74
CA THR A 138 1.08 7.67 -9.59
C THR A 138 -0.33 7.94 -9.06
N THR A 139 -1.36 7.38 -9.69
CA THR A 139 -2.75 7.59 -9.25
C THR A 139 -3.33 6.33 -8.60
N ALA A 140 -4.35 6.51 -7.75
CA ALA A 140 -5.20 5.40 -7.35
C ALA A 140 -6.02 4.92 -8.55
N VAL A 141 -6.18 3.59 -8.70
CA VAL A 141 -6.92 2.99 -9.82
C VAL A 141 -7.96 2.00 -9.32
N VAL A 142 -9.02 1.80 -10.12
CA VAL A 142 -9.97 0.71 -9.91
C VAL A 142 -9.69 -0.40 -10.91
N LYS A 143 -9.48 -1.61 -10.39
CA LYS A 143 -9.30 -2.83 -11.18
C LYS A 143 -10.15 -3.93 -10.56
N ASP A 144 -10.98 -4.59 -11.39
CA ASP A 144 -11.87 -5.69 -10.96
C ASP A 144 -12.74 -5.32 -9.74
N GLY A 145 -13.22 -4.05 -9.70
CA GLY A 145 -14.06 -3.52 -8.61
C GLY A 145 -13.32 -3.28 -7.29
N ARG A 146 -11.99 -3.27 -7.29
CA ARG A 146 -11.14 -2.96 -6.13
C ARG A 146 -10.32 -1.72 -6.39
N THR A 147 -10.15 -0.91 -5.36
CA THR A 147 -9.29 0.28 -5.41
C THR A 147 -7.87 -0.09 -5.01
N TYR A 148 -6.93 0.29 -5.86
CA TYR A 148 -5.49 0.09 -5.66
C TYR A 148 -4.79 1.43 -5.57
N ALA A 149 -3.77 1.51 -4.73
CA ALA A 149 -2.81 2.61 -4.70
C ALA A 149 -1.45 2.10 -4.19
N PRO A 150 -0.37 2.89 -4.32
CA PRO A 150 0.89 2.55 -3.69
C PRO A 150 0.73 2.56 -2.17
N VAL A 151 0.95 1.43 -1.54
CA VAL A 151 0.70 1.19 -0.10
C VAL A 151 1.37 2.22 0.81
N ARG A 152 2.57 2.68 0.43
CA ARG A 152 3.37 3.61 1.25
C ARG A 152 2.63 4.89 1.61
N TYR A 153 1.87 5.47 0.69
CA TYR A 153 1.17 6.73 0.94
C TYR A 153 0.10 6.61 2.02
N MET A 154 -0.63 5.49 2.04
CA MET A 154 -1.61 5.22 3.08
C MET A 154 -0.92 4.94 4.42
N VAL A 155 0.00 3.97 4.45
CA VAL A 155 0.54 3.47 5.72
C VAL A 155 1.41 4.49 6.44
N GLN A 156 2.24 5.26 5.71
CA GLN A 156 3.09 6.30 6.30
C GLN A 156 2.29 7.43 6.91
N SER A 157 1.17 7.83 6.28
CA SER A 157 0.30 8.87 6.84
C SER A 157 -0.34 8.47 8.16
N PHE A 158 -0.61 7.19 8.37
CA PHE A 158 -1.10 6.67 9.65
C PHE A 158 0.01 6.29 10.64
N GLY A 159 1.28 6.62 10.31
CA GLY A 159 2.41 6.41 11.21
C GLY A 159 2.95 4.99 11.22
N TYR A 160 2.92 4.31 10.10
CA TYR A 160 3.57 3.03 9.88
C TYR A 160 4.77 3.19 8.96
N ASP A 161 5.80 2.39 9.18
CA ASP A 161 6.91 2.25 8.26
C ASP A 161 6.59 1.23 7.16
N VAL A 162 7.16 1.46 5.98
CA VAL A 162 7.05 0.54 4.86
C VAL A 162 8.43 0.14 4.35
N GLY A 163 8.67 -1.16 4.31
CA GLY A 163 9.88 -1.78 3.76
C GLY A 163 9.60 -2.58 2.49
N TRP A 164 10.63 -2.85 1.73
CA TRP A 164 10.59 -3.74 0.57
C TRP A 164 11.74 -4.73 0.60
N ASP A 165 11.43 -6.00 0.72
CA ASP A 165 12.38 -7.10 0.56
C ASP A 165 12.36 -7.60 -0.90
N LYS A 166 13.46 -7.38 -1.60
CA LYS A 166 13.62 -7.74 -3.02
C LYS A 166 13.73 -9.25 -3.22
N GLU A 167 14.30 -9.98 -2.27
CA GLU A 167 14.53 -11.42 -2.38
C GLU A 167 13.22 -12.19 -2.25
N THR A 168 12.42 -11.85 -1.26
CA THR A 168 11.13 -12.49 -0.99
C THR A 168 9.96 -11.81 -1.71
N LYS A 169 10.18 -10.66 -2.37
CA LYS A 169 9.15 -9.78 -2.96
C LYS A 169 8.07 -9.42 -1.96
N THR A 170 8.47 -9.03 -0.77
CA THR A 170 7.57 -8.74 0.33
C THR A 170 7.59 -7.25 0.67
N VAL A 171 6.41 -6.63 0.70
CA VAL A 171 6.19 -5.33 1.34
C VAL A 171 5.97 -5.60 2.83
N THR A 172 6.73 -4.93 3.70
CA THR A 172 6.55 -4.97 5.15
C THR A 172 5.95 -3.66 5.63
N VAL A 173 4.91 -3.76 6.46
CA VAL A 173 4.23 -2.62 7.10
C VAL A 173 4.33 -2.82 8.60
N GLU A 174 5.06 -1.92 9.28
CA GLU A 174 5.35 -2.04 10.70
C GLU A 174 4.92 -0.77 11.46
N ASN A 175 4.27 -0.96 12.61
CA ASN A 175 3.87 0.16 13.44
C ASN A 175 5.03 0.58 14.33
N TYR A 176 5.69 1.69 14.04
CA TYR A 176 6.82 2.17 14.84
C TYR A 176 6.41 2.81 16.18
N ARG A 177 5.10 3.05 16.43
CA ARG A 177 4.60 3.57 17.70
C ARG A 177 4.53 2.51 18.80
N MET A 178 4.68 1.23 18.44
CA MET A 178 4.62 0.10 19.37
C MET A 178 6.01 -0.44 19.77
N GLN A 179 7.09 0.29 19.40
CA GLN A 179 8.48 -0.08 19.79
C GLN A 179 8.97 0.70 21.00
#